data_918d423d81dc8ffffd426507181400b0
#
_entry.id   918d423d81dc8ffffd426507181400b0
#
_cell.length_a   1.000
_cell.length_b   1.000
_cell.length_c   1.000
_cell.angle_alpha   90.00
_cell.angle_beta   90.00
_cell.angle_gamma   90.00
#
_symmetry.space_group_name_H-M   'P 1'
#
loop_
_entity.id
_entity.type
_entity.pdbx_description
1 polymer ?
#
loop_
_entity_poly.entity_id
_entity_poly.type
_entity_poly.pdbx_seq_one_letter_code
_entity_poly.pdbx_strand_id
1 'polypeptide(L)'
;MGNLSLMNLVIVKNRIYVKQSFRTPDGRTSSKIVKKLGKTEDYTAEEIAALRRKFSNADEKEKALAEGAALATALKNADAEAGQTEIPRPRMSYAMIILRKLWNEEIGPDYLIRKLADKDGITRCDMADTVAFMALSKAIDPRSVRGSLVHSRMYLGTGVSACSLDDFYTTLGFMGNHKDEILRLFAEKTGSLPSGNSMLFYDVTNAYFETALTDEEKGMARNDLDELWSELIAKYEDKGLLDASQKNEDGSYPDEALPEELLGEFARESFLRMRGPSKEHRMDLPIVSVALVIDDKGMPLDFEMFSGNAAEISHMENSICKLQRKYGVRNVTVVADRGLGSVPNLKMLQAKGLGFIIAQKLTNIGKDATEQIYSY
;
A
#
# COMPACT_ATOMS: atom_id res chain seq x y z
N MET A 1 -5.19 13.07 -32.78
CA MET A 1 -5.47 12.97 -31.33
C MET A 1 -4.87 14.20 -30.66
N GLY A 2 -5.71 15.18 -30.27
CA GLY A 2 -5.25 16.46 -29.75
C GLY A 2 -4.59 16.29 -28.38
N ASN A 3 -3.41 16.89 -28.22
CA ASN A 3 -2.73 17.02 -26.94
C ASN A 3 -3.59 17.85 -25.98
N LEU A 4 -4.35 17.21 -25.11
CA LEU A 4 -5.01 17.89 -23.98
C LEU A 4 -3.93 18.43 -23.05
N SER A 5 -3.74 19.74 -23.12
CA SER A 5 -2.80 20.49 -22.31
C SER A 5 -3.51 20.92 -21.02
N LEU A 6 -3.29 20.21 -19.92
CA LEU A 6 -3.89 20.50 -18.61
C LEU A 6 -3.16 21.70 -17.95
N MET A 7 -3.90 22.76 -17.65
CA MET A 7 -3.40 23.88 -16.83
C MET A 7 -3.83 23.70 -15.36
N ASN A 8 -2.90 23.95 -14.45
CA ASN A 8 -3.15 23.90 -13.01
C ASN A 8 -2.53 25.08 -12.29
N LEU A 9 -3.22 25.60 -11.26
CA LEU A 9 -2.68 26.61 -10.36
C LEU A 9 -1.86 25.93 -9.26
N VAL A 10 -0.62 26.38 -9.06
CA VAL A 10 0.30 25.85 -8.04
C VAL A 10 0.83 26.99 -7.21
N ILE A 11 0.85 26.82 -5.89
CA ILE A 11 1.43 27.76 -4.94
C ILE A 11 2.74 27.17 -4.42
N VAL A 12 3.84 27.91 -4.60
CA VAL A 12 5.17 27.52 -4.13
C VAL A 12 5.79 28.69 -3.40
N LYS A 13 6.19 28.52 -2.14
CA LYS A 13 6.82 29.56 -1.32
C LYS A 13 6.13 30.93 -1.40
N ASN A 14 4.83 30.95 -1.09
CA ASN A 14 3.98 32.15 -1.14
C ASN A 14 3.86 32.82 -2.51
N ARG A 15 4.12 32.12 -3.60
CA ARG A 15 3.92 32.64 -4.98
C ARG A 15 2.99 31.73 -5.78
N ILE A 16 2.14 32.35 -6.56
CA ILE A 16 1.12 31.68 -7.37
C ILE A 16 1.63 31.56 -8.82
N TYR A 17 1.60 30.34 -9.34
CA TYR A 17 2.01 30.01 -10.69
C TYR A 17 0.92 29.24 -11.41
N VAL A 18 0.83 29.41 -12.73
CA VAL A 18 0.07 28.53 -13.61
C VAL A 18 1.04 27.58 -14.29
N LYS A 19 0.85 26.29 -14.09
CA LYS A 19 1.61 25.23 -14.75
C LYS A 19 0.78 24.61 -15.87
N GLN A 20 1.41 24.31 -16.96
CA GLN A 20 0.86 23.56 -18.08
C GLN A 20 1.55 22.19 -18.14
N SER A 21 0.76 21.13 -18.07
CA SER A 21 1.27 19.76 -18.25
C SER A 21 1.21 19.37 -19.71
N PHE A 22 2.23 18.66 -20.21
CA PHE A 22 2.31 18.18 -21.58
C PHE A 22 3.04 16.84 -21.61
N ARG A 23 2.81 16.07 -22.68
CA ARG A 23 3.57 14.84 -22.93
C ARG A 23 4.80 15.13 -23.76
N THR A 24 5.95 14.65 -23.32
CA THR A 24 7.21 14.69 -24.06
C THR A 24 7.20 13.63 -25.17
N PRO A 25 8.06 13.74 -26.21
CA PRO A 25 8.10 12.78 -27.31
C PRO A 25 8.36 11.33 -26.89
N ASP A 26 9.01 11.12 -25.76
CA ASP A 26 9.28 9.82 -25.12
C ASP A 26 8.09 9.29 -24.27
N GLY A 27 6.93 9.97 -24.34
CA GLY A 27 5.69 9.55 -23.69
C GLY A 27 5.57 9.93 -22.20
N ARG A 28 6.56 10.59 -21.61
CA ARG A 28 6.54 11.04 -20.21
C ARG A 28 5.69 12.28 -20.06
N THR A 29 5.08 12.43 -18.87
CA THR A 29 4.38 13.68 -18.53
C THR A 29 5.38 14.66 -17.93
N SER A 30 5.45 15.87 -18.50
CA SER A 30 6.25 16.99 -18.01
C SER A 30 5.36 18.21 -17.78
N SER A 31 5.87 19.20 -17.07
CA SER A 31 5.13 20.45 -16.85
C SER A 31 6.05 21.66 -16.92
N LYS A 32 5.55 22.77 -17.43
CA LYS A 32 6.23 24.07 -17.45
C LYS A 32 5.39 25.14 -16.82
N ILE A 33 6.04 26.13 -16.19
CA ILE A 33 5.36 27.34 -15.72
C ILE A 33 5.07 28.22 -16.93
N VAL A 34 3.77 28.50 -17.15
CA VAL A 34 3.33 29.34 -18.27
C VAL A 34 2.99 30.75 -17.82
N LYS A 35 2.66 30.95 -16.54
CA LYS A 35 2.35 32.29 -15.99
C LYS A 35 2.72 32.39 -14.52
N LYS A 36 3.25 33.54 -14.10
CA LYS A 36 3.45 33.92 -12.70
C LYS A 36 2.37 34.95 -12.36
N LEU A 37 1.59 34.69 -11.29
CA LEU A 37 0.45 35.55 -10.92
C LEU A 37 0.78 36.52 -9.77
N GLY A 38 1.83 36.31 -8.99
CA GLY A 38 2.21 37.15 -7.87
C GLY A 38 2.37 36.38 -6.57
N LYS A 39 2.31 37.07 -5.43
CA LYS A 39 2.36 36.45 -4.10
C LYS A 39 0.94 36.10 -3.62
N THR A 40 0.83 35.14 -2.73
CA THR A 40 -0.46 34.80 -2.09
C THR A 40 -1.03 35.92 -1.25
N GLU A 41 -0.17 36.81 -0.72
CA GLU A 41 -0.55 38.00 0.05
C GLU A 41 -1.30 39.05 -0.78
N ASP A 42 -1.11 39.02 -2.10
CA ASP A 42 -1.73 39.96 -3.04
C ASP A 42 -3.18 39.56 -3.40
N TYR A 43 -3.69 38.45 -2.89
CA TYR A 43 -4.99 37.87 -3.23
C TYR A 43 -5.77 37.43 -1.99
N THR A 44 -7.06 37.62 -2.01
CA THR A 44 -7.98 37.03 -1.03
C THR A 44 -8.18 35.53 -1.27
N ALA A 45 -8.67 34.82 -0.26
CA ALA A 45 -8.99 33.39 -0.39
C ALA A 45 -10.02 33.12 -1.50
N GLU A 46 -10.97 34.02 -1.70
CA GLU A 46 -11.99 33.94 -2.74
C GLU A 46 -11.42 34.15 -4.14
N GLU A 47 -10.49 35.09 -4.30
CA GLU A 47 -9.79 35.34 -5.57
C GLU A 47 -8.89 34.16 -5.94
N ILE A 48 -8.19 33.56 -4.97
CA ILE A 48 -7.39 32.32 -5.20
C ILE A 48 -8.31 31.15 -5.61
N ALA A 49 -9.47 31.03 -5.01
CA ALA A 49 -10.47 30.02 -5.38
C ALA A 49 -11.02 30.25 -6.80
N ALA A 50 -11.29 31.51 -7.16
CA ALA A 50 -11.71 31.90 -8.52
C ALA A 50 -10.63 31.62 -9.57
N LEU A 51 -9.35 31.95 -9.25
CA LEU A 51 -8.20 31.62 -10.09
C LEU A 51 -8.01 30.10 -10.24
N ARG A 52 -8.21 29.32 -9.19
CA ARG A 52 -8.19 27.85 -9.27
C ARG A 52 -9.26 27.32 -10.21
N ARG A 53 -10.50 27.82 -10.14
CA ARG A 53 -11.58 27.44 -11.07
C ARG A 53 -11.23 27.84 -12.51
N LYS A 54 -10.72 29.04 -12.71
CA LYS A 54 -10.35 29.56 -14.05
C LYS A 54 -9.22 28.77 -14.72
N PHE A 55 -8.28 28.26 -13.95
CA PHE A 55 -7.14 27.49 -14.46
C PHE A 55 -7.23 25.99 -14.16
N SER A 56 -8.27 25.52 -13.47
CA SER A 56 -8.61 24.10 -13.46
C SER A 56 -9.54 23.87 -14.66
N ASN A 57 -9.25 22.86 -15.46
CA ASN A 57 -10.13 22.46 -16.57
C ASN A 57 -11.45 21.84 -16.05
N ALA A 58 -12.08 22.43 -15.02
CA ALA A 58 -13.33 21.96 -14.46
C ALA A 58 -14.43 21.97 -15.52
N ASP A 59 -14.49 23.05 -16.30
CA ASP A 59 -15.48 23.21 -17.38
C ASP A 59 -15.23 22.20 -18.54
N GLU A 60 -13.96 21.91 -18.87
CA GLU A 60 -13.63 20.87 -19.86
C GLU A 60 -13.88 19.46 -19.32
N LYS A 61 -13.66 19.22 -18.01
CA LYS A 61 -14.02 17.96 -17.37
C LYS A 61 -15.53 17.76 -17.34
N GLU A 62 -16.28 18.78 -17.02
CA GLU A 62 -17.75 18.74 -17.00
C GLU A 62 -18.30 18.52 -18.42
N LYS A 63 -17.71 19.19 -19.42
CA LYS A 63 -18.02 19.00 -20.83
C LYS A 63 -17.65 17.59 -21.30
N ALA A 64 -16.48 17.08 -20.95
CA ALA A 64 -16.06 15.72 -21.29
C ALA A 64 -16.90 14.64 -20.59
N LEU A 65 -17.37 14.90 -19.34
CA LEU A 65 -18.33 14.06 -18.64
C LEU A 65 -19.71 14.09 -19.29
N ALA A 66 -20.18 15.27 -19.73
CA ALA A 66 -21.44 15.43 -20.43
C ALA A 66 -21.39 14.78 -21.82
N GLU A 67 -20.28 14.94 -22.57
CA GLU A 67 -20.04 14.27 -23.84
C GLU A 67 -19.94 12.75 -23.67
N GLY A 68 -19.27 12.26 -22.60
CA GLY A 68 -19.22 10.85 -22.25
C GLY A 68 -20.58 10.26 -21.90
N ALA A 69 -21.41 11.02 -21.16
CA ALA A 69 -22.78 10.63 -20.82
C ALA A 69 -23.68 10.63 -22.06
N ALA A 70 -23.54 11.63 -22.93
CA ALA A 70 -24.27 11.71 -24.21
C ALA A 70 -23.89 10.53 -25.13
N LEU A 71 -22.58 10.20 -25.22
CA LEU A 71 -22.09 9.07 -25.98
C LEU A 71 -22.61 7.73 -25.41
N ALA A 72 -22.61 7.58 -24.07
CA ALA A 72 -23.17 6.40 -23.42
C ALA A 72 -24.68 6.24 -23.66
N THR A 73 -25.41 7.35 -23.72
CA THR A 73 -26.85 7.38 -24.05
C THR A 73 -27.07 7.09 -25.53
N ALA A 74 -26.25 7.65 -26.41
CA ALA A 74 -26.29 7.35 -27.85
C ALA A 74 -25.96 5.88 -28.14
N LEU A 75 -24.98 5.30 -27.45
CA LEU A 75 -24.67 3.88 -27.54
C LEU A 75 -25.81 2.99 -27.03
N LYS A 76 -26.47 3.37 -25.93
CA LYS A 76 -27.68 2.65 -25.45
C LYS A 76 -28.84 2.75 -26.41
N ASN A 77 -29.03 3.89 -27.06
CA ASN A 77 -30.09 4.09 -28.06
C ASN A 77 -29.75 3.36 -29.37
N ALA A 78 -28.50 3.35 -29.79
CA ALA A 78 -28.03 2.58 -30.94
C ALA A 78 -28.19 1.07 -30.74
N ASP A 79 -27.95 0.57 -29.50
CA ASP A 79 -28.19 -0.82 -29.13
C ASP A 79 -29.70 -1.17 -29.13
N ALA A 80 -30.58 -0.17 -28.90
CA ALA A 80 -32.03 -0.35 -28.94
C ALA A 80 -32.60 -0.31 -30.38
N GLU A 81 -31.95 0.44 -31.30
CA GLU A 81 -32.32 0.55 -32.71
C GLU A 81 -31.66 -0.53 -33.60
N ALA A 82 -30.58 -1.12 -33.19
CA ALA A 82 -29.91 -2.23 -33.87
C ALA A 82 -30.62 -3.55 -33.57
N GLY A 83 -31.87 -3.65 -33.99
CA GLY A 83 -32.57 -4.93 -34.09
C GLY A 83 -31.76 -5.87 -34.98
N GLN A 84 -31.23 -6.97 -34.36
CA GLN A 84 -30.79 -8.19 -35.04
C GLN A 84 -29.52 -8.15 -35.92
N THR A 85 -28.50 -7.42 -35.54
CA THR A 85 -27.15 -7.83 -35.88
C THR A 85 -26.59 -8.61 -34.70
N GLU A 86 -26.14 -9.85 -34.91
CA GLU A 86 -25.42 -10.62 -33.89
C GLU A 86 -24.20 -9.78 -33.45
N ILE A 87 -24.37 -9.04 -32.36
CA ILE A 87 -23.23 -8.40 -31.68
C ILE A 87 -22.32 -9.55 -31.28
N PRO A 88 -21.04 -9.57 -31.70
CA PRO A 88 -20.12 -10.61 -31.29
C PRO A 88 -20.15 -10.64 -29.76
N ARG A 89 -20.68 -11.69 -29.18
CA ARG A 89 -20.75 -11.84 -27.73
C ARG A 89 -19.33 -11.60 -27.20
N PRO A 90 -19.13 -10.70 -26.22
CA PRO A 90 -17.81 -10.45 -25.70
C PRO A 90 -17.20 -11.80 -25.28
N ARG A 91 -15.99 -12.08 -25.69
CA ARG A 91 -15.30 -13.32 -25.32
C ARG A 91 -15.18 -13.34 -23.81
N MET A 92 -15.89 -14.27 -23.17
CA MET A 92 -15.85 -14.43 -21.72
C MET A 92 -14.70 -15.37 -21.34
N SER A 93 -13.95 -14.99 -20.31
CA SER A 93 -12.84 -15.78 -19.81
C SER A 93 -13.34 -16.81 -18.78
N TYR A 94 -12.92 -18.06 -18.97
CA TYR A 94 -13.12 -19.15 -18.00
C TYR A 94 -12.05 -19.19 -16.91
N ALA A 95 -11.00 -18.36 -17.00
CA ALA A 95 -9.90 -18.35 -16.04
C ALA A 95 -10.36 -18.21 -14.59
N MET A 96 -11.38 -17.36 -14.36
CA MET A 96 -11.94 -17.16 -13.03
C MET A 96 -12.53 -18.44 -12.44
N ILE A 97 -13.23 -19.24 -13.23
CA ILE A 97 -13.82 -20.51 -12.77
C ILE A 97 -12.72 -21.48 -12.33
N ILE A 98 -11.65 -21.59 -13.13
CA ILE A 98 -10.54 -22.51 -12.85
C ILE A 98 -9.81 -22.06 -11.58
N LEU A 99 -9.45 -20.77 -11.50
CA LEU A 99 -8.75 -20.24 -10.34
C LEU A 99 -9.62 -20.25 -9.08
N ARG A 100 -10.93 -20.01 -9.21
CA ARG A 100 -11.87 -20.09 -8.09
C ARG A 100 -11.97 -21.52 -7.54
N LYS A 101 -11.90 -22.52 -8.41
CA LYS A 101 -11.86 -23.92 -7.99
C LYS A 101 -10.59 -24.21 -7.19
N LEU A 102 -9.41 -23.82 -7.70
CA LEU A 102 -8.15 -23.97 -6.97
C LEU A 102 -8.15 -23.22 -5.63
N TRP A 103 -8.66 -21.98 -5.63
CA TRP A 103 -8.82 -21.18 -4.41
C TRP A 103 -9.61 -21.92 -3.34
N ASN A 104 -10.71 -22.56 -3.71
CA ASN A 104 -11.57 -23.28 -2.78
C ASN A 104 -10.98 -24.63 -2.36
N GLU A 105 -10.34 -25.36 -3.27
CA GLU A 105 -9.82 -26.71 -3.02
C GLU A 105 -8.50 -26.68 -2.25
N GLU A 106 -7.58 -25.76 -2.59
CA GLU A 106 -6.24 -25.71 -2.01
C GLU A 106 -6.19 -24.86 -0.73
N ILE A 107 -6.88 -23.72 -0.69
CA ILE A 107 -6.81 -22.78 0.43
C ILE A 107 -8.10 -22.83 1.25
N GLY A 108 -9.25 -22.76 0.60
CA GLY A 108 -10.57 -22.81 1.21
C GLY A 108 -10.88 -21.67 2.19
N PRO A 109 -10.55 -20.39 1.90
CA PRO A 109 -10.70 -19.31 2.86
C PRO A 109 -12.14 -18.83 3.03
N ASP A 110 -13.05 -19.24 2.15
CA ASP A 110 -14.43 -18.74 2.08
C ASP A 110 -15.18 -18.88 3.41
N TYR A 111 -15.01 -20.01 4.10
CA TYR A 111 -15.66 -20.23 5.40
C TYR A 111 -15.19 -19.22 6.45
N LEU A 112 -13.86 -19.01 6.55
CA LEU A 112 -13.31 -18.03 7.49
C LEU A 112 -13.79 -16.62 7.16
N ILE A 113 -13.72 -16.23 5.88
CA ILE A 113 -14.11 -14.90 5.42
C ILE A 113 -15.59 -14.63 5.73
N ARG A 114 -16.51 -15.57 5.43
CA ARG A 114 -17.91 -15.41 5.77
C ARG A 114 -18.15 -15.31 7.26
N LYS A 115 -17.49 -16.15 8.06
CA LYS A 115 -17.58 -16.10 9.53
C LYS A 115 -17.12 -14.75 10.10
N LEU A 116 -16.04 -14.17 9.57
CA LEU A 116 -15.54 -12.87 9.98
C LEU A 116 -16.49 -11.75 9.53
N ALA A 117 -17.00 -11.82 8.30
CA ALA A 117 -17.97 -10.86 7.77
C ALA A 117 -19.28 -10.86 8.57
N ASP A 118 -19.77 -12.03 8.97
CA ASP A 118 -20.96 -12.18 9.83
C ASP A 118 -20.72 -11.53 11.21
N LYS A 119 -19.51 -11.71 11.78
CA LYS A 119 -19.10 -11.08 13.05
C LYS A 119 -19.11 -9.56 12.94
N ASP A 120 -18.68 -9.00 11.81
CA ASP A 120 -18.65 -7.57 11.56
C ASP A 120 -20.01 -7.02 11.08
N GLY A 121 -21.02 -7.87 10.91
CA GLY A 121 -22.35 -7.47 10.46
C GLY A 121 -22.41 -7.03 8.99
N ILE A 122 -21.48 -7.49 8.15
CA ILE A 122 -21.43 -7.14 6.73
C ILE A 122 -22.34 -8.08 5.95
N THR A 123 -23.45 -7.54 5.41
CA THR A 123 -24.50 -8.34 4.74
C THR A 123 -24.76 -7.93 3.30
N ARG A 124 -24.15 -6.86 2.81
CA ARG A 124 -24.51 -6.23 1.53
C ARG A 124 -24.06 -7.02 0.31
N CYS A 125 -22.87 -7.61 0.37
CA CYS A 125 -22.31 -8.50 -0.67
C CYS A 125 -21.73 -9.75 -0.03
N ASP A 126 -21.66 -10.86 -0.78
CA ASP A 126 -20.89 -12.02 -0.32
C ASP A 126 -19.39 -11.64 -0.26
N MET A 127 -18.91 -11.50 0.97
CA MET A 127 -17.55 -11.06 1.22
C MET A 127 -16.52 -12.06 0.68
N ALA A 128 -16.80 -13.37 0.77
CA ALA A 128 -15.89 -14.40 0.25
C ALA A 128 -15.76 -14.33 -1.27
N ASP A 129 -16.88 -14.11 -1.98
CA ASP A 129 -16.85 -13.94 -3.43
C ASP A 129 -16.12 -12.67 -3.83
N THR A 130 -16.32 -11.57 -3.08
CA THR A 130 -15.67 -10.30 -3.39
C THR A 130 -14.16 -10.37 -3.14
N VAL A 131 -13.72 -10.95 -2.02
CA VAL A 131 -12.30 -11.18 -1.71
C VAL A 131 -11.66 -12.06 -2.78
N ALA A 132 -12.28 -13.21 -3.09
CA ALA A 132 -11.74 -14.11 -4.10
C ALA A 132 -11.66 -13.44 -5.49
N PHE A 133 -12.69 -12.72 -5.91
CA PHE A 133 -12.67 -12.00 -7.18
C PHE A 133 -11.54 -10.95 -7.20
N MET A 134 -11.39 -10.16 -6.14
CA MET A 134 -10.34 -9.14 -6.07
C MET A 134 -8.94 -9.76 -6.13
N ALA A 135 -8.69 -10.86 -5.44
CA ALA A 135 -7.43 -11.57 -5.46
C ALA A 135 -7.14 -12.21 -6.82
N LEU A 136 -8.10 -13.00 -7.33
CA LEU A 136 -7.93 -13.78 -8.56
C LEU A 136 -7.89 -12.89 -9.81
N SER A 137 -8.67 -11.81 -9.84
CA SER A 137 -8.60 -10.84 -10.96
C SER A 137 -7.24 -10.18 -11.07
N LYS A 138 -6.54 -9.96 -9.95
CA LYS A 138 -5.15 -9.45 -9.95
C LYS A 138 -4.16 -10.44 -10.55
N ALA A 139 -4.38 -11.74 -10.35
CA ALA A 139 -3.55 -12.79 -10.94
C ALA A 139 -3.79 -12.95 -12.46
N ILE A 140 -5.03 -12.72 -12.93
CA ILE A 140 -5.40 -12.86 -14.34
C ILE A 140 -5.01 -11.62 -15.16
N ASP A 141 -5.41 -10.45 -14.68
CA ASP A 141 -5.28 -9.16 -15.38
C ASP A 141 -5.20 -8.04 -14.33
N PRO A 142 -3.98 -7.66 -13.90
CA PRO A 142 -3.77 -6.67 -12.85
C PRO A 142 -4.34 -5.30 -13.24
N ARG A 143 -5.40 -4.86 -12.56
CA ARG A 143 -6.07 -3.57 -12.77
C ARG A 143 -6.27 -2.83 -11.46
N SER A 144 -6.63 -1.55 -11.54
CA SER A 144 -7.15 -0.82 -10.38
C SER A 144 -8.45 -1.48 -9.88
N VAL A 145 -8.83 -1.23 -8.64
CA VAL A 145 -10.08 -1.73 -8.04
C VAL A 145 -11.28 -1.42 -8.94
N ARG A 146 -11.41 -0.16 -9.37
CA ARG A 146 -12.45 0.26 -10.32
C ARG A 146 -12.35 -0.47 -11.66
N GLY A 147 -11.14 -0.64 -12.18
CA GLY A 147 -10.90 -1.36 -13.43
C GLY A 147 -11.31 -2.83 -13.34
N SER A 148 -10.99 -3.50 -12.22
CA SER A 148 -11.40 -4.89 -11.98
C SER A 148 -12.93 -5.03 -11.93
N LEU A 149 -13.64 -4.12 -11.25
CA LEU A 149 -15.10 -4.12 -11.21
C LEU A 149 -15.70 -3.95 -12.61
N VAL A 150 -15.23 -2.99 -13.40
CA VAL A 150 -15.71 -2.78 -14.79
C VAL A 150 -15.50 -4.04 -15.64
N HIS A 151 -14.37 -4.73 -15.46
CA HIS A 151 -14.02 -5.93 -16.22
C HIS A 151 -14.60 -7.23 -15.62
N SER A 152 -15.28 -7.17 -14.47
CA SER A 152 -15.90 -8.36 -13.85
C SER A 152 -16.85 -9.08 -14.81
N ARG A 153 -17.50 -8.34 -15.69
CA ARG A 153 -18.42 -8.87 -16.71
C ARG A 153 -17.75 -9.71 -17.81
N MET A 154 -16.42 -9.62 -17.92
CA MET A 154 -15.62 -10.41 -18.87
C MET A 154 -15.29 -11.81 -18.35
N TYR A 155 -15.60 -12.08 -17.10
CA TYR A 155 -15.33 -13.36 -16.44
C TYR A 155 -16.62 -14.07 -16.05
N LEU A 156 -16.62 -15.39 -16.22
CA LEU A 156 -17.70 -16.24 -15.74
C LEU A 156 -17.47 -16.66 -14.28
N GLY A 157 -18.54 -16.79 -13.51
CA GLY A 157 -18.47 -17.32 -12.13
C GLY A 157 -17.83 -16.38 -11.12
N THR A 158 -17.97 -15.07 -11.29
CA THR A 158 -17.33 -14.08 -10.40
C THR A 158 -18.03 -13.91 -9.05
N GLY A 159 -19.35 -14.15 -8.97
CA GLY A 159 -20.15 -13.87 -7.76
C GLY A 159 -20.40 -12.39 -7.46
N VAL A 160 -19.73 -11.46 -8.18
CA VAL A 160 -19.73 -10.01 -7.85
C VAL A 160 -20.59 -9.15 -8.78
N SER A 161 -21.51 -9.74 -9.56
CA SER A 161 -22.31 -9.01 -10.55
C SER A 161 -23.22 -7.92 -9.96
N ALA A 162 -23.61 -8.06 -8.69
CA ALA A 162 -24.44 -7.12 -7.96
C ALA A 162 -23.63 -6.14 -7.09
N CYS A 163 -22.29 -6.30 -7.01
CA CYS A 163 -21.46 -5.45 -6.16
C CYS A 163 -21.21 -4.08 -6.80
N SER A 164 -21.19 -3.07 -5.96
CA SER A 164 -20.80 -1.69 -6.30
C SER A 164 -19.29 -1.46 -6.07
N LEU A 165 -18.79 -0.31 -6.47
CA LEU A 165 -17.41 0.09 -6.18
C LEU A 165 -17.19 0.27 -4.66
N ASP A 166 -18.19 0.71 -3.96
CA ASP A 166 -18.18 0.92 -2.51
C ASP A 166 -18.05 -0.41 -1.75
N ASP A 167 -18.70 -1.47 -2.27
CA ASP A 167 -18.56 -2.82 -1.71
C ASP A 167 -17.12 -3.34 -1.86
N PHE A 168 -16.44 -3.01 -2.95
CA PHE A 168 -15.03 -3.35 -3.15
C PHE A 168 -14.11 -2.61 -2.17
N TYR A 169 -14.35 -1.33 -1.90
CA TYR A 169 -13.58 -0.61 -0.90
C TYR A 169 -13.88 -1.08 0.53
N THR A 170 -15.12 -1.43 0.82
CA THR A 170 -15.49 -2.09 2.08
C THR A 170 -14.75 -3.41 2.25
N THR A 171 -14.62 -4.19 1.17
CA THR A 171 -13.85 -5.44 1.17
C THR A 171 -12.36 -5.21 1.47
N LEU A 172 -11.75 -4.15 0.94
CA LEU A 172 -10.36 -3.82 1.26
C LEU A 172 -10.20 -3.47 2.74
N GLY A 173 -11.10 -2.67 3.30
CA GLY A 173 -11.11 -2.37 4.74
C GLY A 173 -11.26 -3.63 5.59
N PHE A 174 -12.20 -4.50 5.23
CA PHE A 174 -12.41 -5.79 5.89
C PHE A 174 -11.13 -6.66 5.85
N MET A 175 -10.49 -6.79 4.69
CA MET A 175 -9.24 -7.55 4.56
C MET A 175 -8.11 -6.96 5.43
N GLY A 176 -8.04 -5.64 5.52
CA GLY A 176 -7.09 -4.95 6.39
C GLY A 176 -7.33 -5.26 7.87
N ASN A 177 -8.59 -5.15 8.33
CA ASN A 177 -8.97 -5.42 9.71
C ASN A 177 -8.76 -6.88 10.13
N HIS A 178 -8.85 -7.82 9.19
CA HIS A 178 -8.67 -9.26 9.43
C HIS A 178 -7.39 -9.82 8.79
N LYS A 179 -6.39 -8.95 8.59
CA LYS A 179 -5.12 -9.32 7.94
C LYS A 179 -4.49 -10.54 8.59
N ASP A 180 -4.39 -10.55 9.90
CA ASP A 180 -3.68 -11.58 10.65
C ASP A 180 -4.38 -12.94 10.59
N GLU A 181 -5.70 -12.99 10.70
CA GLU A 181 -6.48 -14.22 10.60
C GLU A 181 -6.40 -14.80 9.17
N ILE A 182 -6.46 -13.94 8.16
CA ILE A 182 -6.38 -14.34 6.75
C ILE A 182 -4.98 -14.86 6.43
N LEU A 183 -3.92 -14.13 6.77
CA LEU A 183 -2.53 -14.57 6.52
C LEU A 183 -2.20 -15.86 7.25
N ARG A 184 -2.67 -16.02 8.50
CA ARG A 184 -2.49 -17.24 9.26
C ARG A 184 -3.14 -18.45 8.57
N LEU A 185 -4.38 -18.30 8.10
CA LEU A 185 -5.06 -19.36 7.35
C LEU A 185 -4.25 -19.77 6.10
N PHE A 186 -3.76 -18.79 5.34
CA PHE A 186 -2.93 -19.07 4.16
C PHE A 186 -1.65 -19.81 4.54
N ALA A 187 -0.94 -19.38 5.57
CA ALA A 187 0.28 -20.03 6.04
C ALA A 187 0.01 -21.45 6.53
N GLU A 188 -1.10 -21.71 7.23
CA GLU A 188 -1.51 -23.04 7.66
C GLU A 188 -1.80 -23.97 6.48
N LYS A 189 -2.58 -23.50 5.50
CA LYS A 189 -3.00 -24.29 4.33
C LYS A 189 -1.86 -24.57 3.36
N THR A 190 -0.93 -23.66 3.20
CA THR A 190 0.24 -23.84 2.32
C THR A 190 1.40 -24.57 3.00
N GLY A 191 1.27 -24.89 4.29
CA GLY A 191 2.36 -25.50 5.08
C GLY A 191 3.55 -24.55 5.26
N SER A 192 3.30 -23.26 5.23
CA SER A 192 4.30 -22.17 5.34
C SER A 192 4.41 -21.60 6.75
N LEU A 193 3.74 -22.22 7.74
CA LEU A 193 3.92 -21.80 9.13
C LEU A 193 5.40 -21.97 9.51
N PRO A 194 6.06 -20.89 9.95
CA PRO A 194 7.45 -20.98 10.36
C PRO A 194 7.61 -21.97 11.51
N SER A 195 8.56 -22.88 11.41
CA SER A 195 8.84 -23.88 12.44
C SER A 195 10.35 -24.11 12.57
N GLY A 196 10.85 -24.27 13.78
CA GLY A 196 12.24 -24.62 14.03
C GLY A 196 13.24 -23.63 13.43
N ASN A 197 14.01 -24.08 12.46
CA ASN A 197 14.98 -23.27 11.71
C ASN A 197 14.35 -22.74 10.42
N SER A 198 13.62 -21.67 10.50
CA SER A 198 12.97 -21.03 9.32
C SER A 198 13.87 -19.97 8.70
N MET A 199 13.93 -19.96 7.38
CA MET A 199 14.56 -18.91 6.59
C MET A 199 13.46 -17.91 6.16
N LEU A 200 13.64 -16.65 6.50
CA LEU A 200 12.72 -15.58 6.17
C LEU A 200 13.40 -14.57 5.25
N PHE A 201 12.76 -14.27 4.13
CA PHE A 201 13.21 -13.23 3.23
C PHE A 201 12.43 -11.95 3.55
N TYR A 202 13.16 -10.89 3.78
CA TYR A 202 12.62 -9.56 4.10
C TYR A 202 13.05 -8.56 3.02
N ASP A 203 12.09 -7.89 2.43
CA ASP A 203 12.33 -6.80 1.48
C ASP A 203 11.35 -5.65 1.69
N VAL A 204 11.81 -4.44 1.37
CA VAL A 204 11.00 -3.22 1.46
C VAL A 204 10.86 -2.63 0.07
N THR A 205 9.63 -2.31 -0.29
CA THR A 205 9.30 -1.58 -1.51
C THR A 205 8.53 -0.30 -1.18
N ASN A 206 8.49 0.64 -2.11
CA ASN A 206 7.76 1.89 -1.96
C ASN A 206 6.63 1.98 -2.98
N ALA A 207 5.47 2.46 -2.54
CA ALA A 207 4.38 2.86 -3.41
C ALA A 207 4.23 4.38 -3.35
N TYR A 208 4.32 5.07 -4.48
CA TYR A 208 4.10 6.52 -4.55
C TYR A 208 2.66 6.85 -4.94
N PHE A 209 2.23 8.03 -4.54
CA PHE A 209 0.89 8.53 -4.78
C PHE A 209 0.93 9.78 -5.64
N GLU A 210 0.14 9.81 -6.70
CA GLU A 210 -0.03 10.97 -7.60
C GLU A 210 -0.85 12.10 -6.90
N THR A 211 -0.37 12.54 -5.73
CA THR A 211 -0.96 13.64 -4.95
C THR A 211 0.13 14.62 -4.54
N ALA A 212 -0.20 15.90 -4.53
CA ALA A 212 0.76 16.94 -4.18
C ALA A 212 0.98 17.08 -2.65
N LEU A 213 0.03 16.61 -1.84
CA LEU A 213 0.05 16.79 -0.40
C LEU A 213 0.25 15.46 0.33
N THR A 214 1.07 15.50 1.38
CA THR A 214 1.24 14.40 2.33
C THR A 214 -0.02 14.24 3.20
N ASP A 215 -0.10 13.16 3.96
CA ASP A 215 -1.18 12.96 4.92
C ASP A 215 -1.12 13.98 6.06
N GLU A 216 0.08 14.34 6.51
CA GLU A 216 0.29 15.39 7.50
C GLU A 216 -0.24 16.76 7.01
N GLU A 217 0.13 17.15 5.77
CA GLU A 217 -0.36 18.39 5.15
C GLU A 217 -1.88 18.41 4.95
N LYS A 218 -2.52 17.24 4.94
CA LYS A 218 -3.98 17.08 4.87
C LYS A 218 -4.66 16.95 6.24
N GLY A 219 -3.89 16.76 7.31
CA GLY A 219 -4.40 16.43 8.63
C GLY A 219 -5.09 15.04 8.68
N MET A 220 -4.64 14.10 7.86
CA MET A 220 -5.22 12.76 7.72
C MET A 220 -4.31 11.72 8.38
N ALA A 221 -4.48 11.49 9.67
CA ALA A 221 -3.78 10.43 10.36
C ALA A 221 -4.25 9.03 9.88
N ARG A 222 -3.43 8.01 10.11
CA ARG A 222 -3.79 6.60 9.86
C ARG A 222 -4.90 6.16 10.81
N ASN A 223 -5.68 5.16 10.40
CA ASN A 223 -6.85 4.72 11.17
C ASN A 223 -6.52 3.78 12.34
N ASP A 224 -5.32 3.20 12.36
CA ASP A 224 -4.84 2.19 13.31
C ASP A 224 -3.87 2.79 14.36
N LEU A 225 -4.11 4.02 14.81
CA LEU A 225 -3.27 4.72 15.78
C LEU A 225 -3.15 3.98 17.12
N ASP A 226 -4.22 3.34 17.59
CA ASP A 226 -4.21 2.58 18.84
C ASP A 226 -3.33 1.32 18.74
N GLU A 227 -3.35 0.64 17.58
CA GLU A 227 -2.46 -0.49 17.29
C GLU A 227 -1.00 -0.02 17.22
N LEU A 228 -0.74 1.05 16.46
CA LEU A 228 0.58 1.67 16.37
C LEU A 228 1.12 2.04 17.76
N TRP A 229 0.31 2.68 18.58
CA TRP A 229 0.69 3.05 19.94
C TRP A 229 1.08 1.83 20.77
N SER A 230 0.25 0.78 20.74
CA SER A 230 0.48 -0.47 21.46
C SER A 230 1.76 -1.18 20.98
N GLU A 231 2.04 -1.18 19.67
CA GLU A 231 3.26 -1.74 19.10
C GLU A 231 4.51 -0.96 19.54
N LEU A 232 4.44 0.38 19.55
CA LEU A 232 5.55 1.22 19.99
C LEU A 232 5.82 1.05 21.49
N ILE A 233 4.80 1.00 22.33
CA ILE A 233 4.95 0.72 23.76
C ILE A 233 5.66 -0.63 23.95
N ALA A 234 5.19 -1.70 23.32
CA ALA A 234 5.80 -3.02 23.41
C ALA A 234 7.28 -3.02 22.94
N LYS A 235 7.59 -2.29 21.89
CA LYS A 235 8.96 -2.13 21.37
C LYS A 235 9.88 -1.44 22.39
N TYR A 236 9.40 -0.40 23.05
CA TYR A 236 10.19 0.35 24.03
C TYR A 236 10.34 -0.41 25.34
N GLU A 237 9.35 -1.22 25.73
CA GLU A 237 9.46 -2.18 26.83
C GLU A 237 10.51 -3.25 26.53
N ASP A 238 10.45 -3.88 25.36
CA ASP A 238 11.41 -4.91 24.93
C ASP A 238 12.87 -4.38 24.90
N LYS A 239 13.05 -3.09 24.66
CA LYS A 239 14.34 -2.41 24.70
C LYS A 239 14.77 -1.98 26.11
N GLY A 240 13.94 -2.17 27.11
CA GLY A 240 14.16 -1.70 28.48
C GLY A 240 14.20 -0.17 28.62
N LEU A 241 13.59 0.56 27.67
CA LEU A 241 13.45 2.02 27.67
C LEU A 241 12.17 2.49 28.34
N LEU A 242 11.23 1.57 28.59
CA LEU A 242 10.04 1.73 29.42
C LEU A 242 10.05 0.69 30.52
N ASP A 243 9.83 1.12 31.75
CA ASP A 243 9.74 0.24 32.91
C ASP A 243 8.27 -0.13 33.16
N ALA A 244 7.94 -1.41 32.96
CA ALA A 244 6.59 -1.92 33.15
C ALA A 244 6.04 -1.70 34.58
N SER A 245 6.91 -1.48 35.57
CA SER A 245 6.51 -1.15 36.96
C SER A 245 5.89 0.25 37.10
N GLN A 246 6.06 1.12 36.10
CA GLN A 246 5.52 2.48 36.06
C GLN A 246 4.12 2.57 35.44
N LYS A 247 3.55 1.44 34.99
CA LYS A 247 2.19 1.41 34.45
C LYS A 247 1.15 1.76 35.50
N ASN A 248 0.15 2.50 35.07
CA ASN A 248 -1.07 2.75 35.82
C ASN A 248 -1.89 1.45 36.00
N GLU A 249 -2.92 1.47 36.81
CA GLU A 249 -3.82 0.33 37.04
C GLU A 249 -4.56 -0.10 35.75
N ASP A 250 -4.77 0.82 34.79
CA ASP A 250 -5.38 0.56 33.50
C ASP A 250 -4.39 0.03 32.43
N GLY A 251 -3.11 -0.12 32.79
CA GLY A 251 -2.05 -0.59 31.91
C GLY A 251 -1.42 0.50 31.03
N SER A 252 -1.86 1.74 31.12
CA SER A 252 -1.24 2.89 30.45
C SER A 252 0.02 3.35 31.19
N TYR A 253 0.84 4.17 30.54
CA TYR A 253 1.95 4.87 31.17
C TYR A 253 1.57 6.32 31.48
N PRO A 254 2.01 6.90 32.60
CA PRO A 254 1.89 8.32 32.83
C PRO A 254 2.76 9.10 31.83
N ASP A 255 2.32 10.30 31.43
CA ASP A 255 2.99 11.10 30.39
C ASP A 255 4.47 11.36 30.71
N GLU A 256 4.81 11.54 31.98
CA GLU A 256 6.17 11.79 32.45
C GLU A 256 7.11 10.59 32.29
N ALA A 257 6.57 9.39 32.16
CA ALA A 257 7.33 8.16 31.97
C ALA A 257 7.58 7.86 30.47
N LEU A 258 6.90 8.56 29.57
CA LEU A 258 7.02 8.35 28.12
C LEU A 258 8.29 9.03 27.58
N PRO A 259 9.24 8.29 26.96
CA PRO A 259 10.40 8.89 26.32
C PRO A 259 10.03 9.81 25.17
N GLU A 260 10.75 10.93 25.01
CA GLU A 260 10.56 11.85 23.87
C GLU A 260 10.77 11.17 22.53
N GLU A 261 11.69 10.20 22.46
CA GLU A 261 11.96 9.42 21.26
C GLU A 261 10.73 8.59 20.83
N LEU A 262 10.02 8.01 21.80
CA LEU A 262 8.77 7.27 21.54
C LEU A 262 7.69 8.19 21.00
N LEU A 263 7.49 9.34 21.64
CA LEU A 263 6.51 10.34 21.19
C LEU A 263 6.86 10.87 19.78
N GLY A 264 8.14 11.11 19.52
CA GLY A 264 8.62 11.51 18.21
C GLY A 264 8.46 10.43 17.13
N GLU A 265 8.64 9.16 17.50
CA GLU A 265 8.39 8.03 16.59
C GLU A 265 6.90 7.88 16.30
N PHE A 266 6.06 7.94 17.31
CA PHE A 266 4.60 7.90 17.15
C PHE A 266 4.10 9.02 16.25
N ALA A 267 4.55 10.25 16.46
CA ALA A 267 4.15 11.40 15.64
C ALA A 267 4.55 11.20 14.17
N ARG A 268 5.74 10.66 13.88
CA ARG A 268 6.19 10.36 12.49
C ARG A 268 5.37 9.25 11.85
N GLU A 269 5.11 8.18 12.57
CA GLU A 269 4.39 7.01 12.06
C GLU A 269 2.87 7.22 11.99
N SER A 270 2.34 8.27 12.62
CA SER A 270 0.91 8.63 12.57
C SER A 270 0.42 8.99 11.17
N PHE A 271 1.34 9.28 10.25
CA PHE A 271 1.03 9.60 8.86
C PHE A 271 1.73 8.62 7.92
N LEU A 272 0.98 8.02 6.99
CA LEU A 272 1.54 7.00 6.10
C LEU A 272 2.12 7.60 4.81
N ARG A 273 1.36 8.44 4.11
CA ARG A 273 1.79 9.04 2.84
C ARG A 273 2.68 10.25 3.09
N MET A 274 3.95 10.02 3.26
CA MET A 274 4.97 11.03 3.54
C MET A 274 6.02 11.07 2.44
N ARG A 275 6.66 12.22 2.23
CA ARG A 275 7.79 12.31 1.29
C ARG A 275 9.05 11.71 1.92
N GLY A 276 9.67 10.79 1.21
CA GLY A 276 10.87 10.10 1.68
C GLY A 276 11.74 9.58 0.54
N PRO A 277 12.79 8.83 0.84
CA PRO A 277 13.63 8.20 -0.17
C PRO A 277 12.81 7.23 -1.02
N SER A 278 12.75 7.45 -2.33
CA SER A 278 12.04 6.59 -3.27
C SER A 278 13.02 5.88 -4.19
N LYS A 279 12.80 4.59 -4.43
CA LYS A 279 13.58 3.79 -5.40
C LYS A 279 13.45 4.36 -6.83
N GLU A 280 12.34 5.03 -7.14
CA GLU A 280 12.08 5.70 -8.41
C GLU A 280 12.58 7.15 -8.46
N HIS A 281 13.27 7.62 -7.43
CA HIS A 281 13.76 9.00 -7.30
C HIS A 281 12.67 10.08 -7.39
N ARG A 282 11.43 9.74 -7.01
CA ARG A 282 10.27 10.63 -7.00
C ARG A 282 10.08 11.26 -5.62
N MET A 283 11.07 12.05 -5.18
CA MET A 283 11.05 12.73 -3.88
C MET A 283 10.02 13.88 -3.80
N ASP A 284 9.39 14.22 -4.91
CA ASP A 284 8.32 15.21 -5.02
C ASP A 284 6.95 14.68 -4.63
N LEU A 285 6.77 13.36 -4.62
CA LEU A 285 5.49 12.70 -4.31
C LEU A 285 5.54 11.99 -2.95
N PRO A 286 4.41 11.97 -2.22
CA PRO A 286 4.29 11.13 -1.04
C PRO A 286 4.37 9.66 -1.39
N ILE A 287 5.06 8.90 -0.56
CA ILE A 287 5.19 7.45 -0.66
C ILE A 287 4.69 6.77 0.62
N VAL A 288 4.38 5.51 0.51
CA VAL A 288 4.20 4.56 1.62
C VAL A 288 5.21 3.45 1.42
N SER A 289 5.89 3.07 2.47
CA SER A 289 6.80 1.93 2.47
C SER A 289 6.05 0.66 2.87
N VAL A 290 6.32 -0.43 2.15
CA VAL A 290 5.71 -1.74 2.39
C VAL A 290 6.82 -2.75 2.58
N ALA A 291 6.91 -3.32 3.78
CA ALA A 291 7.76 -4.47 4.05
C ALA A 291 7.00 -5.76 3.78
N LEU A 292 7.63 -6.69 3.12
CA LEU A 292 7.09 -8.02 2.84
C LEU A 292 8.01 -9.06 3.46
N VAL A 293 7.43 -10.03 4.16
CA VAL A 293 8.14 -11.21 4.67
C VAL A 293 7.60 -12.46 4.01
N ILE A 294 8.48 -13.24 3.42
CA ILE A 294 8.15 -14.52 2.77
C ILE A 294 8.99 -15.65 3.35
N ASP A 295 8.51 -16.88 3.20
CA ASP A 295 9.26 -18.07 3.55
C ASP A 295 10.26 -18.50 2.44
N ASP A 296 10.95 -19.60 2.64
CA ASP A 296 11.90 -20.20 1.69
C ASP A 296 11.25 -20.76 0.41
N LYS A 297 9.92 -20.90 0.40
CA LYS A 297 9.12 -21.29 -0.77
C LYS A 297 8.54 -20.11 -1.53
N GLY A 298 8.77 -18.88 -1.03
CA GLY A 298 8.23 -17.65 -1.61
C GLY A 298 6.79 -17.34 -1.18
N MET A 299 6.27 -18.02 -0.14
CA MET A 299 4.94 -17.76 0.36
C MET A 299 4.93 -16.56 1.32
N PRO A 300 4.02 -15.58 1.14
CA PRO A 300 3.94 -14.44 2.03
C PRO A 300 3.45 -14.86 3.42
N LEU A 301 4.19 -14.47 4.44
CA LEU A 301 3.87 -14.70 5.85
C LEU A 301 3.28 -13.49 6.51
N ASP A 302 3.81 -12.32 6.19
CA ASP A 302 3.32 -11.05 6.69
C ASP A 302 3.73 -9.89 5.77
N PHE A 303 3.06 -8.78 5.92
CA PHE A 303 3.46 -7.50 5.34
C PHE A 303 3.11 -6.38 6.32
N GLU A 304 3.89 -5.32 6.28
CA GLU A 304 3.66 -4.12 7.09
C GLU A 304 3.72 -2.88 6.20
N MET A 305 2.90 -1.90 6.54
CA MET A 305 2.95 -0.58 5.92
C MET A 305 3.41 0.43 6.94
N PHE A 306 4.37 1.26 6.56
CA PHE A 306 4.89 2.31 7.41
C PHE A 306 5.11 3.61 6.64
N SER A 307 5.33 4.67 7.39
CA SER A 307 5.48 6.01 6.86
C SER A 307 6.57 6.09 5.80
N GLY A 308 6.31 6.80 4.71
CA GLY A 308 7.28 6.96 3.63
C GLY A 308 8.57 7.69 4.02
N ASN A 309 8.59 8.41 5.14
CA ASN A 309 9.79 9.06 5.68
C ASN A 309 10.48 8.26 6.80
N ALA A 310 9.96 7.09 7.12
CA ALA A 310 10.52 6.25 8.15
C ALA A 310 11.81 5.54 7.69
N ALA A 311 12.70 5.27 8.64
CA ALA A 311 13.92 4.52 8.35
C ALA A 311 13.61 3.03 8.24
N GLU A 312 13.92 2.39 7.10
CA GLU A 312 13.71 0.96 6.85
C GLU A 312 14.31 0.06 7.95
N ILE A 313 15.37 0.54 8.59
CA ILE A 313 16.14 -0.16 9.62
C ILE A 313 15.29 -0.49 10.86
N SER A 314 14.51 0.47 11.36
CA SER A 314 13.71 0.29 12.58
C SER A 314 12.53 -0.66 12.37
N HIS A 315 12.05 -0.76 11.13
CA HIS A 315 10.90 -1.62 10.80
C HIS A 315 11.26 -3.09 10.64
N MET A 316 12.46 -3.43 10.17
CA MET A 316 12.91 -4.82 10.09
C MET A 316 12.90 -5.50 11.46
N GLU A 317 13.39 -4.81 12.50
CA GLU A 317 13.37 -5.34 13.86
C GLU A 317 11.95 -5.63 14.32
N ASN A 318 11.03 -4.66 14.12
CA ASN A 318 9.64 -4.80 14.53
C ASN A 318 8.93 -5.94 13.81
N SER A 319 9.06 -6.01 12.47
CA SER A 319 8.45 -7.07 11.66
C SER A 319 8.91 -8.46 12.09
N ILE A 320 10.20 -8.66 12.35
CA ILE A 320 10.74 -9.94 12.80
C ILE A 320 10.25 -10.29 14.20
N CYS A 321 10.27 -9.33 15.14
CA CYS A 321 9.77 -9.56 16.50
C CYS A 321 8.28 -9.88 16.51
N LYS A 322 7.49 -9.22 15.66
CA LYS A 322 6.06 -9.50 15.48
C LYS A 322 5.84 -10.93 14.97
N LEU A 323 6.59 -11.36 13.96
CA LEU A 323 6.54 -12.74 13.46
C LEU A 323 6.95 -13.77 14.50
N GLN A 324 8.01 -13.51 15.26
CA GLN A 324 8.44 -14.39 16.33
C GLN A 324 7.33 -14.57 17.39
N ARG A 325 6.67 -13.49 17.78
CA ARG A 325 5.54 -13.54 18.73
C ARG A 325 4.33 -14.24 18.13
N LYS A 326 3.97 -13.91 16.87
CA LYS A 326 2.78 -14.43 16.18
C LYS A 326 2.86 -15.94 15.95
N TYR A 327 4.02 -16.44 15.55
CA TYR A 327 4.22 -17.85 15.18
C TYR A 327 5.05 -18.66 16.19
N GLY A 328 5.52 -18.06 17.27
CA GLY A 328 6.34 -18.73 18.29
C GLY A 328 7.71 -19.17 17.79
N VAL A 329 8.25 -18.56 16.74
CA VAL A 329 9.50 -18.98 16.09
C VAL A 329 10.70 -18.44 16.84
N ARG A 330 11.66 -19.30 17.20
CA ARG A 330 12.86 -18.89 17.94
C ARG A 330 14.10 -18.80 17.08
N ASN A 331 14.28 -19.72 16.14
CA ASN A 331 15.46 -19.80 15.28
C ASN A 331 15.10 -19.35 13.87
N VAL A 332 15.34 -18.08 13.58
CA VAL A 332 15.07 -17.48 12.27
C VAL A 332 16.39 -17.03 11.64
N THR A 333 16.56 -17.33 10.37
CA THR A 333 17.61 -16.71 9.54
C THR A 333 16.96 -15.67 8.62
N VAL A 334 17.32 -14.41 8.79
CA VAL A 334 16.84 -13.30 7.97
C VAL A 334 17.70 -13.16 6.73
N VAL A 335 17.06 -13.20 5.57
CA VAL A 335 17.71 -12.94 4.29
C VAL A 335 17.23 -11.58 3.79
N ALA A 336 18.13 -10.63 3.58
CA ALA A 336 17.78 -9.29 3.15
C ALA A 336 18.80 -8.74 2.17
N ASP A 337 18.40 -7.66 1.48
CA ASP A 337 19.26 -6.97 0.55
C ASP A 337 20.38 -6.18 1.26
N ARG A 338 21.31 -5.62 0.49
CA ARG A 338 22.45 -4.88 1.03
C ARG A 338 22.04 -3.56 1.70
N GLY A 339 20.88 -2.99 1.38
CA GLY A 339 20.37 -1.75 1.99
C GLY A 339 20.18 -1.91 3.50
N LEU A 340 19.86 -3.12 3.93
CA LEU A 340 19.66 -3.47 5.34
C LEU A 340 20.94 -3.96 6.06
N GLY A 341 22.08 -4.05 5.36
CA GLY A 341 23.36 -4.53 5.89
C GLY A 341 24.14 -3.52 6.73
N SER A 342 23.49 -2.62 7.45
CA SER A 342 24.16 -1.67 8.34
C SER A 342 24.68 -2.38 9.61
N VAL A 343 25.80 -1.88 10.17
CA VAL A 343 26.38 -2.44 11.40
C VAL A 343 25.36 -2.46 12.55
N PRO A 344 24.54 -1.43 12.79
CA PRO A 344 23.50 -1.48 13.81
C PRO A 344 22.51 -2.64 13.60
N ASN A 345 22.07 -2.89 12.36
CA ASN A 345 21.16 -3.98 12.04
C ASN A 345 21.77 -5.36 12.33
N LEU A 346 23.01 -5.56 11.90
CA LEU A 346 23.70 -6.82 12.14
C LEU A 346 23.88 -7.09 13.63
N LYS A 347 24.24 -6.05 14.40
CA LYS A 347 24.34 -6.16 15.87
C LYS A 347 22.98 -6.45 16.52
N MET A 348 21.90 -5.85 16.04
CA MET A 348 20.55 -6.12 16.53
C MET A 348 20.15 -7.56 16.27
N LEU A 349 20.33 -8.08 15.04
CA LEU A 349 20.03 -9.46 14.70
C LEU A 349 20.83 -10.44 15.58
N GLN A 350 22.13 -10.17 15.76
CA GLN A 350 23.00 -10.96 16.60
C GLN A 350 22.59 -10.93 18.07
N ALA A 351 22.23 -9.77 18.61
CA ALA A 351 21.77 -9.61 19.99
C ALA A 351 20.48 -10.39 20.26
N LYS A 352 19.62 -10.52 19.26
CA LYS A 352 18.38 -11.32 19.33
C LYS A 352 18.59 -12.82 19.02
N GLY A 353 19.83 -13.24 18.82
CA GLY A 353 20.15 -14.65 18.50
C GLY A 353 19.64 -15.11 17.13
N LEU A 354 19.42 -14.17 16.20
CA LEU A 354 18.93 -14.45 14.85
C LEU A 354 20.09 -14.68 13.89
N GLY A 355 19.96 -15.70 13.02
CA GLY A 355 20.84 -15.85 11.86
C GLY A 355 20.54 -14.78 10.80
N PHE A 356 21.54 -14.44 10.00
CA PHE A 356 21.31 -13.52 8.87
C PHE A 356 22.20 -13.84 7.67
N ILE A 357 21.65 -13.57 6.48
CA ILE A 357 22.33 -13.59 5.19
C ILE A 357 22.01 -12.27 4.50
N ILE A 358 22.97 -11.37 4.49
CA ILE A 358 22.77 -10.02 3.94
C ILE A 358 23.87 -9.71 2.93
N ALA A 359 23.46 -9.23 1.75
CA ALA A 359 24.40 -8.86 0.70
C ALA A 359 25.31 -7.71 1.14
N GLN A 360 26.60 -7.80 0.85
CA GLN A 360 27.60 -6.79 1.18
C GLN A 360 28.22 -6.19 -0.09
N LYS A 361 28.56 -4.89 -0.08
CA LYS A 361 29.34 -4.29 -1.16
C LYS A 361 30.79 -4.76 -1.03
N LEU A 362 31.37 -5.29 -2.11
CA LEU A 362 32.79 -5.67 -2.16
C LEU A 362 33.73 -4.51 -1.82
N THR A 363 33.32 -3.26 -2.17
CA THR A 363 34.09 -2.05 -1.84
C THR A 363 34.14 -1.73 -0.34
N ASN A 364 33.28 -2.32 0.47
CA ASN A 364 33.19 -2.08 1.92
C ASN A 364 33.77 -3.26 2.72
N ILE A 365 34.34 -4.25 2.06
CA ILE A 365 34.97 -5.40 2.67
C ILE A 365 36.50 -5.12 2.78
N GLY A 366 37.11 -5.50 3.90
CA GLY A 366 38.55 -5.34 4.09
C GLY A 366 39.35 -6.06 3.00
N LYS A 367 40.57 -5.59 2.71
CA LYS A 367 41.43 -6.11 1.63
C LYS A 367 41.60 -7.64 1.72
N ASP A 368 41.86 -8.16 2.91
CA ASP A 368 42.10 -9.60 3.13
C ASP A 368 40.89 -10.46 2.74
N ALA A 369 39.66 -10.02 3.06
CA ALA A 369 38.44 -10.70 2.67
C ALA A 369 38.16 -10.57 1.16
N THR A 370 38.50 -9.42 0.57
CA THR A 370 38.43 -9.21 -0.88
C THR A 370 39.35 -10.14 -1.64
N GLU A 371 40.60 -10.29 -1.19
CA GLU A 371 41.56 -11.22 -1.78
C GLU A 371 41.10 -12.68 -1.68
N GLN A 372 40.52 -13.08 -0.55
CA GLN A 372 39.94 -14.44 -0.40
C GLN A 372 38.79 -14.68 -1.39
N ILE A 373 37.91 -13.70 -1.61
CA ILE A 373 36.79 -13.83 -2.56
C ILE A 373 37.29 -13.94 -4.01
N TYR A 374 38.32 -13.20 -4.38
CA TYR A 374 38.88 -13.25 -5.74
C TYR A 374 39.88 -14.40 -5.96
N SER A 375 40.26 -15.12 -4.92
CA SER A 375 41.13 -16.32 -5.03
C SER A 375 40.38 -17.61 -5.36
N TYR A 376 39.05 -17.57 -5.42
CA TYR A 376 38.19 -18.63 -5.90
C TYR A 376 37.81 -18.40 -7.38
#